data_aeaf37a9af5b13590f4ddff4d562a67d
#
_entry.id   aeaf37a9af5b13590f4ddff4d562a67d
#
_cell.length_a   1.000
_cell.length_b   1.000
_cell.length_c   1.000
_cell.angle_alpha   90.00
_cell.angle_beta   90.00
_cell.angle_gamma   90.00
#
_symmetry.space_group_name_H-M   'P 1'
#
loop_
_entity.id
_entity.type
_entity.pdbx_description
1 polymer ?
#
loop_
_entity_poly.entity_id
_entity_poly.type
_entity_poly.pdbx_seq_one_letter_code
_entity_poly.pdbx_strand_id
1 'polypeptide(L)'
;MSEAEVHPTEQGPTAAAGRECCTRLLRVQAPADAICWHRFFGALQLALIGLLFLTGVLMALAYTPVPGTAYDSVDYFQFSLPFGDVVRGVHHYAWNLLLVVMGLHLLRALVLGAYKSPRQPVWISGVLFLLVMPLFIITGDLLPWDQKGYWSTQVRFSIIASIPVAGDFLVQLFRGGPLTGIVALTRLYVLHILLLPGALVLLIGLHMYFLGTRGLSGPLSGNAAHGPKVPFLPDIVNRWLAVFLLSAIGLGLVAWQWPAALGDPADPTDSAFIPRPEWWVLSLNQLVAIFRGPFMVLGSAIIPGGLVFLLGALPFLDRSPERRPSKRLGVMLAAAVVLAALAVLSVMGYVEHFVRPEH
;
A
#
# COMPACT_ATOMS: atom_id res chain seq x y z
N MET A 1 41.13 30.77 -54.79
CA MET A 1 41.06 29.78 -53.72
C MET A 1 40.40 30.50 -52.54
N SER A 2 39.11 30.25 -52.32
CA SER A 2 38.30 30.88 -51.26
C SER A 2 38.23 29.90 -50.11
N GLU A 3 38.75 30.28 -48.96
CA GLU A 3 38.60 29.52 -47.70
C GLU A 3 37.15 29.63 -47.25
N ALA A 4 36.49 28.50 -47.12
CA ALA A 4 35.16 28.41 -46.53
C ALA A 4 35.25 28.44 -44.99
N GLU A 5 34.80 29.54 -44.39
CA GLU A 5 34.59 29.65 -42.95
C GLU A 5 33.52 28.64 -42.51
N VAL A 6 33.94 27.69 -41.68
CA VAL A 6 33.04 26.76 -40.99
C VAL A 6 32.42 27.50 -39.81
N HIS A 7 31.13 27.89 -39.92
CA HIS A 7 30.35 28.41 -38.81
C HIS A 7 30.13 27.32 -37.76
N PRO A 8 30.39 27.61 -36.47
CA PRO A 8 30.04 26.66 -35.39
C PRO A 8 28.51 26.55 -35.29
N THR A 9 27.99 25.35 -35.39
CA THR A 9 26.57 25.05 -35.19
C THR A 9 26.11 25.51 -33.80
N GLU A 10 25.23 26.50 -33.76
CA GLU A 10 24.53 26.91 -32.53
C GLU A 10 23.80 25.68 -31.92
N GLN A 11 24.29 25.24 -30.79
CA GLN A 11 23.60 24.22 -29.99
C GLN A 11 22.33 24.85 -29.43
N GLY A 12 21.17 24.41 -29.93
CA GLY A 12 19.86 24.97 -29.60
C GLY A 12 19.55 24.96 -28.08
N PRO A 13 18.66 25.85 -27.61
CA PRO A 13 18.34 26.07 -26.18
C PRO A 13 17.88 24.84 -25.41
N THR A 14 17.36 23.82 -26.08
CA THR A 14 16.92 22.57 -25.48
C THR A 14 18.05 21.65 -24.97
N ALA A 15 19.20 21.63 -25.65
CA ALA A 15 20.36 20.84 -25.22
C ALA A 15 21.12 21.47 -24.04
N ALA A 16 21.07 22.80 -23.91
CA ALA A 16 21.61 23.52 -22.76
C ALA A 16 20.75 23.34 -21.52
N ALA A 17 19.43 23.44 -21.64
CA ALA A 17 18.48 23.23 -20.55
C ALA A 17 18.51 21.77 -20.01
N GLY A 18 18.65 20.79 -20.88
CA GLY A 18 18.83 19.39 -20.48
C GLY A 18 20.13 19.15 -19.69
N ARG A 19 21.25 19.76 -20.11
CA ARG A 19 22.52 19.69 -19.40
C ARG A 19 22.49 20.39 -18.05
N GLU A 20 21.82 21.53 -17.92
CA GLU A 20 21.63 22.21 -16.64
C GLU A 20 20.76 21.42 -15.67
N CYS A 21 19.72 20.77 -16.15
CA CYS A 21 18.87 19.89 -15.31
C CYS A 21 19.67 18.69 -14.78
N CYS A 22 20.44 17.99 -15.62
CA CYS A 22 21.29 16.89 -15.22
C CYS A 22 22.39 17.33 -14.22
N THR A 23 23.02 18.48 -14.44
CA THR A 23 24.04 19.01 -13.53
C THR A 23 23.45 19.47 -12.19
N ARG A 24 22.20 19.93 -12.14
CA ARG A 24 21.48 20.22 -10.88
C ARG A 24 21.18 18.96 -10.09
N LEU A 25 20.71 17.88 -10.75
CA LEU A 25 20.46 16.58 -10.10
C LEU A 25 21.73 15.99 -9.50
N LEU A 26 22.87 16.10 -10.19
CA LEU A 26 24.18 15.65 -9.69
C LEU A 26 24.67 16.46 -8.46
N ARG A 27 24.18 17.68 -8.26
CA ARG A 27 24.51 18.55 -7.11
C ARG A 27 23.60 18.32 -5.91
N VAL A 28 22.50 17.58 -6.05
CA VAL A 28 21.61 17.27 -4.93
C VAL A 28 22.35 16.38 -3.94
N GLN A 29 22.44 16.84 -2.70
CA GLN A 29 23.06 16.08 -1.61
C GLN A 29 21.98 15.56 -0.65
N ALA A 30 22.15 14.34 -0.19
CA ALA A 30 21.34 13.73 0.83
C ALA A 30 22.20 13.33 2.05
N PRO A 31 21.62 13.24 3.24
CA PRO A 31 22.33 12.70 4.39
C PRO A 31 22.80 11.26 4.09
N ALA A 32 24.04 10.93 4.41
CA ALA A 32 24.61 9.58 4.19
C ALA A 32 23.80 8.48 4.90
N ASP A 33 23.11 8.84 5.98
CA ASP A 33 22.21 7.99 6.74
C ASP A 33 20.78 7.89 6.18
N ALA A 34 20.52 8.44 4.97
CA ALA A 34 19.19 8.38 4.34
C ALA A 34 18.68 6.95 4.12
N ILE A 35 19.60 5.99 3.95
CA ILE A 35 19.30 4.55 3.91
C ILE A 35 20.14 3.80 4.96
N CYS A 36 20.09 4.22 6.20
CA CYS A 36 20.57 3.39 7.29
C CYS A 36 19.41 2.56 7.87
N TRP A 37 19.74 1.55 8.67
CA TRP A 37 18.78 0.60 9.23
C TRP A 37 17.49 1.24 9.75
N HIS A 38 17.60 2.36 10.44
CA HIS A 38 16.42 3.05 10.99
C HIS A 38 15.59 3.85 9.96
N ARG A 39 16.03 3.96 8.69
CA ARG A 39 15.29 4.61 7.58
C ARG A 39 14.99 3.67 6.42
N PHE A 40 15.40 2.42 6.54
CA PHE A 40 15.28 1.38 5.53
C PHE A 40 13.81 1.13 5.09
N PHE A 41 12.85 1.22 6.02
CA PHE A 41 11.44 0.93 5.73
C PHE A 41 10.87 1.78 4.58
N GLY A 42 11.21 3.07 4.49
CA GLY A 42 10.72 3.92 3.40
C GLY A 42 11.25 3.48 2.03
N ALA A 43 12.55 3.14 1.94
CA ALA A 43 13.16 2.65 0.71
C ALA A 43 12.56 1.29 0.29
N LEU A 44 12.36 0.39 1.25
CA LEU A 44 11.74 -0.91 1.00
C LEU A 44 10.29 -0.78 0.52
N GLN A 45 9.50 0.13 1.11
CA GLN A 45 8.13 0.41 0.63
C GLN A 45 8.13 0.89 -0.82
N LEU A 46 9.01 1.83 -1.19
CA LEU A 46 9.12 2.31 -2.57
C LEU A 46 9.53 1.18 -3.53
N ALA A 47 10.44 0.30 -3.11
CA ALA A 47 10.83 -0.87 -3.89
C ALA A 47 9.65 -1.84 -4.11
N LEU A 48 8.90 -2.15 -3.05
CA LEU A 48 7.72 -3.02 -3.12
C LEU A 48 6.60 -2.41 -3.98
N ILE A 49 6.34 -1.11 -3.86
CA ILE A 49 5.39 -0.39 -4.71
C ILE A 49 5.84 -0.44 -6.18
N GLY A 50 7.13 -0.24 -6.45
CA GLY A 50 7.70 -0.36 -7.78
C GLY A 50 7.53 -1.76 -8.38
N LEU A 51 7.73 -2.81 -7.59
CA LEU A 51 7.49 -4.20 -7.99
C LEU A 51 6.01 -4.47 -8.26
N LEU A 52 5.12 -3.99 -7.39
CA LEU A 52 3.67 -4.10 -7.59
C LEU A 52 3.22 -3.41 -8.88
N PHE A 53 3.76 -2.23 -9.15
CA PHE A 53 3.46 -1.50 -10.37
C PHE A 53 3.95 -2.26 -11.62
N LEU A 54 5.20 -2.72 -11.61
CA LEU A 54 5.81 -3.47 -12.72
C LEU A 54 5.05 -4.76 -13.00
N THR A 55 4.83 -5.58 -11.97
CA THR A 55 4.11 -6.85 -12.11
C THR A 55 2.65 -6.65 -12.47
N GLY A 56 1.99 -5.61 -11.94
CA GLY A 56 0.62 -5.24 -12.26
C GLY A 56 0.45 -4.83 -13.72
N VAL A 57 1.37 -4.05 -14.29
CA VAL A 57 1.37 -3.70 -15.72
C VAL A 57 1.53 -4.95 -16.58
N LEU A 58 2.47 -5.85 -16.24
CA LEU A 58 2.66 -7.10 -16.99
C LEU A 58 1.40 -7.97 -17.00
N MET A 59 0.72 -8.11 -15.85
CA MET A 59 -0.54 -8.85 -15.78
C MET A 59 -1.66 -8.15 -16.55
N ALA A 60 -1.76 -6.83 -16.49
CA ALA A 60 -2.79 -6.06 -17.18
C ALA A 60 -2.72 -6.18 -18.72
N LEU A 61 -1.54 -6.46 -19.29
CA LEU A 61 -1.37 -6.69 -20.74
C LEU A 61 -2.09 -7.95 -21.25
N ALA A 62 -2.31 -8.95 -20.39
CA ALA A 62 -2.99 -10.20 -20.76
C ALA A 62 -4.39 -10.33 -20.15
N TYR A 63 -4.80 -9.38 -19.31
CA TYR A 63 -6.05 -9.47 -18.54
C TYR A 63 -7.26 -8.97 -19.32
N THR A 64 -8.39 -9.69 -19.20
CA THR A 64 -9.67 -9.33 -19.82
C THR A 64 -10.73 -9.11 -18.72
N PRO A 65 -11.20 -7.88 -18.45
CA PRO A 65 -12.12 -7.57 -17.34
C PRO A 65 -13.59 -7.91 -17.65
N VAL A 66 -13.86 -9.15 -18.07
CA VAL A 66 -15.20 -9.66 -18.36
C VAL A 66 -15.42 -10.96 -17.61
N PRO A 67 -16.52 -11.15 -16.85
CA PRO A 67 -16.74 -12.33 -16.01
C PRO A 67 -16.52 -13.70 -16.70
N GLY A 68 -16.92 -13.81 -17.97
CA GLY A 68 -16.76 -15.06 -18.75
C GLY A 68 -15.32 -15.37 -19.16
N THR A 69 -14.38 -14.42 -19.09
CA THR A 69 -13.00 -14.59 -19.57
C THR A 69 -11.95 -14.07 -18.58
N ALA A 70 -12.36 -13.41 -17.52
CA ALA A 70 -11.42 -12.84 -16.53
C ALA A 70 -10.59 -13.96 -15.88
N TYR A 71 -11.26 -15.02 -15.41
CA TYR A 71 -10.58 -16.18 -14.83
C TYR A 71 -9.61 -16.81 -15.83
N ASP A 72 -10.08 -17.12 -17.05
CA ASP A 72 -9.28 -17.74 -18.10
C ASP A 72 -8.05 -16.90 -18.47
N SER A 73 -8.18 -15.57 -18.46
CA SER A 73 -7.06 -14.67 -18.74
C SER A 73 -5.98 -14.71 -17.65
N VAL A 74 -6.37 -14.88 -16.37
CA VAL A 74 -5.44 -15.05 -15.25
C VAL A 74 -4.81 -16.43 -15.25
N ASP A 75 -5.60 -17.47 -15.54
CA ASP A 75 -5.13 -18.85 -15.70
C ASP A 75 -4.10 -18.95 -16.82
N TYR A 76 -4.42 -18.40 -17.99
CA TYR A 76 -3.50 -18.33 -19.13
C TYR A 76 -2.22 -17.59 -18.77
N PHE A 77 -2.32 -16.42 -18.11
CA PHE A 77 -1.15 -15.66 -17.69
C PHE A 77 -0.25 -16.48 -16.75
N GLN A 78 -0.85 -17.13 -15.76
CA GLN A 78 -0.11 -17.85 -14.74
C GLN A 78 0.52 -19.15 -15.25
N PHE A 79 -0.22 -19.94 -16.05
CA PHE A 79 0.19 -21.31 -16.38
C PHE A 79 0.70 -21.48 -17.81
N SER A 80 0.38 -20.54 -18.72
CA SER A 80 0.77 -20.64 -20.13
C SER A 80 1.86 -19.67 -20.56
N LEU A 81 2.01 -18.53 -19.86
CA LEU A 81 3.08 -17.57 -20.18
C LEU A 81 4.38 -17.88 -19.40
N PRO A 82 5.55 -17.70 -20.03
CA PRO A 82 6.83 -17.87 -19.34
C PRO A 82 6.92 -16.98 -18.12
N PHE A 83 7.23 -17.56 -16.95
CA PHE A 83 7.33 -16.86 -15.66
C PHE A 83 6.05 -16.17 -15.17
N GLY A 84 4.89 -16.47 -15.75
CA GLY A 84 3.63 -15.86 -15.35
C GLY A 84 3.26 -16.16 -13.89
N ASP A 85 3.52 -17.38 -13.42
CA ASP A 85 3.38 -17.83 -12.04
C ASP A 85 4.28 -17.01 -11.07
N VAL A 86 5.54 -16.76 -11.46
CA VAL A 86 6.49 -15.96 -10.68
C VAL A 86 6.03 -14.49 -10.63
N VAL A 87 5.64 -13.91 -11.76
CA VAL A 87 5.19 -12.51 -11.82
C VAL A 87 3.94 -12.30 -10.96
N ARG A 88 2.94 -13.18 -11.09
CA ARG A 88 1.72 -13.13 -10.26
C ARG A 88 2.05 -13.38 -8.79
N GLY A 89 2.94 -14.33 -8.51
CA GLY A 89 3.43 -14.62 -7.16
C GLY A 89 4.15 -13.43 -6.53
N VAL A 90 5.04 -12.76 -7.25
CA VAL A 90 5.70 -11.52 -6.78
C VAL A 90 4.66 -10.44 -6.46
N HIS A 91 3.66 -10.24 -7.31
CA HIS A 91 2.58 -9.30 -7.05
C HIS A 91 1.81 -9.67 -5.77
N HIS A 92 1.48 -10.93 -5.59
CA HIS A 92 0.80 -11.44 -4.41
C HIS A 92 1.63 -11.26 -3.13
N TYR A 93 2.90 -11.63 -3.11
CA TYR A 93 3.74 -11.54 -1.91
C TYR A 93 4.20 -10.11 -1.61
N ALA A 94 4.37 -9.28 -2.64
CA ALA A 94 4.80 -7.90 -2.46
C ALA A 94 3.77 -7.06 -1.70
N TRP A 95 2.46 -7.20 -1.96
CA TRP A 95 1.46 -6.45 -1.21
C TRP A 95 1.36 -6.92 0.25
N ASN A 96 1.49 -8.23 0.51
CA ASN A 96 1.54 -8.77 1.87
C ASN A 96 2.71 -8.17 2.67
N LEU A 97 3.90 -8.20 2.08
CA LEU A 97 5.10 -7.62 2.70
C LEU A 97 4.97 -6.11 2.87
N LEU A 98 4.38 -5.40 1.89
CA LEU A 98 4.16 -3.95 1.94
C LEU A 98 3.29 -3.56 3.14
N LEU A 99 2.22 -4.29 3.45
CA LEU A 99 1.37 -4.03 4.63
C LEU A 99 2.16 -4.16 5.93
N VAL A 100 2.96 -5.22 6.07
CA VAL A 100 3.81 -5.43 7.25
C VAL A 100 4.82 -4.29 7.40
N VAL A 101 5.54 -3.97 6.32
CA VAL A 101 6.56 -2.91 6.32
C VAL A 101 5.94 -1.54 6.58
N MET A 102 4.75 -1.28 6.07
CA MET A 102 4.00 -0.04 6.32
C MET A 102 3.60 0.08 7.79
N GLY A 103 3.09 -0.98 8.38
CA GLY A 103 2.77 -1.02 9.82
C GLY A 103 4.01 -0.77 10.70
N LEU A 104 5.13 -1.42 10.37
CA LEU A 104 6.41 -1.22 11.08
C LEU A 104 6.95 0.20 10.89
N HIS A 105 6.82 0.78 9.69
CA HIS A 105 7.22 2.17 9.42
C HIS A 105 6.40 3.15 10.25
N LEU A 106 5.09 2.98 10.29
CA LEU A 106 4.18 3.81 11.08
C LEU A 106 4.44 3.68 12.57
N LEU A 107 4.58 2.43 13.08
CA LEU A 107 4.90 2.16 14.47
C LEU A 107 6.23 2.82 14.88
N ARG A 108 7.25 2.67 14.04
CA ARG A 108 8.53 3.35 14.24
C ARG A 108 8.37 4.87 14.32
N ALA A 109 7.63 5.46 13.38
CA ALA A 109 7.40 6.91 13.36
C ALA A 109 6.65 7.39 14.64
N LEU A 110 5.70 6.59 15.12
CA LEU A 110 4.98 6.81 16.36
C LEU A 110 5.92 6.74 17.58
N VAL A 111 6.68 5.66 17.72
CA VAL A 111 7.61 5.46 18.84
C VAL A 111 8.65 6.55 18.90
N LEU A 112 9.23 6.95 17.78
CA LEU A 112 10.26 8.02 17.71
C LEU A 112 9.68 9.43 17.74
N GLY A 113 8.37 9.62 17.90
CA GLY A 113 7.74 10.93 17.87
C GLY A 113 7.99 11.70 16.57
N ALA A 114 8.08 10.99 15.44
CA ALA A 114 8.38 11.58 14.14
C ALA A 114 7.22 12.43 13.59
N TYR A 115 6.02 12.31 14.15
CA TYR A 115 4.83 13.10 13.83
C TYR A 115 4.83 14.51 14.44
N LYS A 116 5.73 14.80 15.38
CA LYS A 116 5.80 16.09 16.08
C LYS A 116 6.21 17.23 15.15
N SER A 117 5.84 18.45 15.52
CA SER A 117 6.20 19.67 14.79
C SER A 117 7.69 19.70 14.42
N PRO A 118 8.05 20.10 13.18
CA PRO A 118 7.21 20.61 12.10
C PRO A 118 6.73 19.54 11.11
N ARG A 119 6.73 18.24 11.46
CA ARG A 119 6.49 17.10 10.57
C ARG A 119 5.05 16.58 10.55
N GLN A 120 4.08 17.35 11.05
CA GLN A 120 2.66 16.98 10.99
C GLN A 120 2.19 16.61 9.57
N PRO A 121 2.52 17.38 8.49
CA PRO A 121 2.09 17.02 7.14
C PRO A 121 2.70 15.69 6.64
N VAL A 122 3.96 15.39 7.05
CA VAL A 122 4.59 14.09 6.73
C VAL A 122 3.82 12.94 7.38
N TRP A 123 3.41 13.11 8.63
CA TRP A 123 2.61 12.11 9.34
C TRP A 123 1.24 11.90 8.71
N ILE A 124 0.51 12.99 8.46
CA ILE A 124 -0.84 12.93 7.88
C ILE A 124 -0.80 12.25 6.51
N SER A 125 0.14 12.64 5.63
CA SER A 125 0.30 11.96 4.33
C SER A 125 0.65 10.48 4.49
N GLY A 126 1.43 10.11 5.53
CA GLY A 126 1.70 8.72 5.90
C GLY A 126 0.46 7.95 6.34
N VAL A 127 -0.42 8.57 7.15
CA VAL A 127 -1.69 7.97 7.57
C VAL A 127 -2.65 7.76 6.39
N LEU A 128 -2.64 8.67 5.39
CA LEU A 128 -3.45 8.51 4.18
C LEU A 128 -3.08 7.24 3.39
N PHE A 129 -1.84 6.77 3.44
CA PHE A 129 -1.47 5.48 2.84
C PHE A 129 -2.22 4.30 3.48
N LEU A 130 -2.52 4.35 4.79
CA LEU A 130 -3.34 3.32 5.46
C LEU A 130 -4.77 3.24 4.92
N LEU A 131 -5.29 4.32 4.34
CA LEU A 131 -6.60 4.33 3.70
C LEU A 131 -6.54 3.82 2.25
N VAL A 132 -5.47 4.13 1.54
CA VAL A 132 -5.32 3.78 0.12
C VAL A 132 -4.93 2.31 -0.06
N MET A 133 -4.07 1.75 0.80
CA MET A 133 -3.59 0.37 0.63
C MET A 133 -4.70 -0.68 0.71
N PRO A 134 -5.64 -0.67 1.68
CA PRO A 134 -6.76 -1.61 1.69
C PRO A 134 -7.63 -1.52 0.44
N LEU A 135 -7.79 -0.33 -0.15
CA LEU A 135 -8.56 -0.16 -1.39
C LEU A 135 -7.90 -0.90 -2.57
N PHE A 136 -6.57 -0.91 -2.67
CA PHE A 136 -5.87 -1.72 -3.67
C PHE A 136 -6.18 -3.20 -3.48
N ILE A 137 -6.09 -3.71 -2.23
CA ILE A 137 -6.33 -5.13 -1.96
C ILE A 137 -7.79 -5.49 -2.28
N ILE A 138 -8.74 -4.69 -1.81
CA ILE A 138 -10.17 -4.92 -2.02
C ILE A 138 -10.52 -4.91 -3.51
N THR A 139 -9.97 -3.97 -4.28
CA THR A 139 -10.25 -3.86 -5.73
C THR A 139 -9.53 -4.94 -6.53
N GLY A 140 -8.33 -5.37 -6.11
CA GLY A 140 -7.54 -6.40 -6.78
C GLY A 140 -8.04 -7.83 -6.54
N ASP A 141 -8.66 -8.07 -5.39
CA ASP A 141 -9.09 -9.42 -4.98
C ASP A 141 -10.22 -10.00 -5.86
N LEU A 142 -11.06 -9.15 -6.47
CA LEU A 142 -12.09 -9.59 -7.42
C LEU A 142 -11.53 -9.92 -8.81
N LEU A 143 -10.38 -9.36 -9.19
CA LEU A 143 -9.91 -9.41 -10.58
C LEU A 143 -9.64 -10.83 -11.09
N PRO A 144 -9.13 -11.79 -10.31
CA PRO A 144 -8.99 -13.18 -10.76
C PRO A 144 -10.32 -13.84 -11.09
N TRP A 145 -11.45 -13.30 -10.64
CA TRP A 145 -12.78 -13.84 -10.83
C TRP A 145 -12.88 -15.31 -10.38
N ASP A 146 -12.18 -15.63 -9.26
CA ASP A 146 -12.28 -16.91 -8.60
C ASP A 146 -13.32 -16.90 -7.48
N GLN A 147 -13.66 -18.09 -6.94
CA GLN A 147 -14.65 -18.25 -5.86
C GLN A 147 -14.35 -17.37 -4.65
N LYS A 148 -13.08 -17.32 -4.23
CA LYS A 148 -12.68 -16.52 -3.07
C LYS A 148 -12.88 -15.02 -3.33
N GLY A 149 -12.39 -14.49 -4.45
CA GLY A 149 -12.48 -13.07 -4.80
C GLY A 149 -13.92 -12.61 -4.98
N TYR A 150 -14.75 -13.44 -5.64
CA TYR A 150 -16.17 -13.15 -5.84
C TYR A 150 -16.92 -13.06 -4.50
N TRP A 151 -16.88 -14.12 -3.69
CA TRP A 151 -17.64 -14.18 -2.44
C TRP A 151 -17.11 -13.23 -1.35
N SER A 152 -15.78 -13.02 -1.28
CA SER A 152 -15.20 -11.97 -0.42
C SER A 152 -15.72 -10.59 -0.80
N THR A 153 -15.91 -10.33 -2.10
CA THR A 153 -16.46 -9.05 -2.57
C THR A 153 -17.95 -8.91 -2.22
N GLN A 154 -18.73 -9.98 -2.25
CA GLN A 154 -20.12 -9.98 -1.77
C GLN A 154 -20.20 -9.63 -0.29
N VAL A 155 -19.36 -10.24 0.55
CA VAL A 155 -19.27 -9.90 1.99
C VAL A 155 -18.94 -8.42 2.19
N ARG A 156 -17.97 -7.88 1.43
CA ARG A 156 -17.59 -6.46 1.51
C ARG A 156 -18.74 -5.54 1.12
N PHE A 157 -19.49 -5.86 0.07
CA PHE A 157 -20.66 -5.08 -0.33
C PHE A 157 -21.76 -5.13 0.74
N SER A 158 -21.95 -6.28 1.39
CA SER A 158 -22.92 -6.38 2.52
C SER A 158 -22.50 -5.52 3.72
N ILE A 159 -21.21 -5.47 4.02
CA ILE A 159 -20.66 -4.61 5.08
C ILE A 159 -20.82 -3.13 4.71
N ILE A 160 -20.52 -2.73 3.46
CA ILE A 160 -20.71 -1.36 2.99
C ILE A 160 -22.18 -0.96 3.03
N ALA A 161 -23.11 -1.86 2.64
CA ALA A 161 -24.54 -1.61 2.69
C ALA A 161 -25.06 -1.31 4.12
N SER A 162 -24.38 -1.81 5.16
CA SER A 162 -24.73 -1.54 6.55
C SER A 162 -24.44 -0.10 7.02
N ILE A 163 -23.74 0.71 6.23
CA ILE A 163 -23.41 2.10 6.56
C ILE A 163 -24.67 2.96 6.35
N PRO A 164 -25.21 3.60 7.40
CA PRO A 164 -26.41 4.42 7.28
C PRO A 164 -26.23 5.54 6.25
N VAL A 165 -27.28 5.82 5.48
CA VAL A 165 -27.36 6.90 4.47
C VAL A 165 -26.46 6.70 3.26
N ALA A 166 -25.20 6.32 3.45
CA ALA A 166 -24.19 6.22 2.36
C ALA A 166 -24.06 4.81 1.78
N GLY A 167 -24.44 3.77 2.52
CA GLY A 167 -24.15 2.38 2.18
C GLY A 167 -24.73 1.96 0.83
N ASP A 168 -26.03 2.15 0.64
CA ASP A 168 -26.71 1.78 -0.61
C ASP A 168 -26.15 2.54 -1.82
N PHE A 169 -25.88 3.84 -1.65
CA PHE A 169 -25.25 4.64 -2.70
C PHE A 169 -23.86 4.11 -3.07
N LEU A 170 -23.03 3.79 -2.08
CA LEU A 170 -21.69 3.26 -2.33
C LEU A 170 -21.74 1.89 -3.00
N VAL A 171 -22.64 1.00 -2.54
CA VAL A 171 -22.84 -0.30 -3.19
C VAL A 171 -23.29 -0.12 -4.63
N GLN A 172 -24.25 0.75 -4.89
CA GLN A 172 -24.73 1.04 -6.26
C GLN A 172 -23.60 1.63 -7.12
N LEU A 173 -22.79 2.51 -6.54
CA LEU A 173 -21.62 3.11 -7.23
C LEU A 173 -20.59 2.07 -7.63
N PHE A 174 -20.27 1.09 -6.79
CA PHE A 174 -19.19 0.11 -7.07
C PHE A 174 -19.72 -1.16 -7.72
N ARG A 175 -20.83 -1.72 -7.26
CA ARG A 175 -21.44 -2.95 -7.80
C ARG A 175 -22.20 -2.70 -9.08
N GLY A 176 -22.93 -1.57 -9.17
CA GLY A 176 -23.64 -1.12 -10.37
C GLY A 176 -24.91 -1.89 -10.71
N GLY A 177 -25.40 -2.75 -9.80
CA GLY A 177 -26.59 -3.54 -10.02
C GLY A 177 -26.93 -4.47 -8.84
N PRO A 178 -27.96 -5.31 -8.96
CA PRO A 178 -28.37 -6.21 -7.88
C PRO A 178 -27.36 -7.33 -7.62
N LEU A 179 -26.59 -7.74 -8.63
CA LEU A 179 -25.57 -8.78 -8.56
C LEU A 179 -24.19 -8.23 -8.91
N THR A 180 -23.16 -8.84 -8.35
CA THR A 180 -21.77 -8.59 -8.74
C THR A 180 -21.52 -9.22 -10.10
N GLY A 181 -21.33 -8.40 -11.11
CA GLY A 181 -21.18 -8.81 -12.51
C GLY A 181 -20.16 -7.94 -13.23
N ILE A 182 -20.32 -7.83 -14.55
CA ILE A 182 -19.40 -7.11 -15.44
C ILE A 182 -19.17 -5.65 -15.00
N VAL A 183 -20.19 -4.96 -14.52
CA VAL A 183 -20.09 -3.55 -14.09
C VAL A 183 -19.20 -3.43 -12.86
N ALA A 184 -19.38 -4.32 -11.87
CA ALA A 184 -18.52 -4.34 -10.69
C ALA A 184 -17.08 -4.65 -11.06
N LEU A 185 -16.85 -5.71 -11.86
CA LEU A 185 -15.52 -6.12 -12.27
C LEU A 185 -14.79 -5.00 -13.02
N THR A 186 -15.44 -4.40 -14.02
CA THR A 186 -14.84 -3.29 -14.80
C THR A 186 -14.53 -2.07 -13.93
N ARG A 187 -15.43 -1.69 -13.02
CA ARG A 187 -15.20 -0.54 -12.13
C ARG A 187 -14.05 -0.79 -11.17
N LEU A 188 -14.00 -1.97 -10.53
CA LEU A 188 -12.92 -2.32 -9.63
C LEU A 188 -11.59 -2.48 -10.38
N TYR A 189 -11.61 -2.98 -11.62
CA TYR A 189 -10.43 -3.01 -12.49
C TYR A 189 -9.90 -1.59 -12.77
N VAL A 190 -10.75 -0.66 -13.23
CA VAL A 190 -10.32 0.73 -13.49
C VAL A 190 -9.81 1.42 -12.23
N LEU A 191 -10.45 1.18 -11.08
CA LEU A 191 -9.94 1.66 -9.79
C LEU A 191 -8.55 1.11 -9.52
N HIS A 192 -8.34 -0.19 -9.65
CA HIS A 192 -7.12 -0.89 -9.30
C HIS A 192 -5.92 -0.49 -10.18
N ILE A 193 -6.13 -0.38 -11.51
CA ILE A 193 -5.02 -0.16 -12.45
C ILE A 193 -4.77 1.31 -12.81
N LEU A 194 -5.75 2.19 -12.60
CA LEU A 194 -5.66 3.58 -13.06
C LEU A 194 -5.83 4.59 -11.92
N LEU A 195 -6.99 4.60 -11.26
CA LEU A 195 -7.32 5.66 -10.30
C LEU A 195 -6.51 5.54 -9.01
N LEU A 196 -6.43 4.34 -8.43
CA LEU A 196 -5.64 4.13 -7.21
C LEU A 196 -4.13 4.29 -7.45
N PRO A 197 -3.51 3.77 -8.53
CA PRO A 197 -2.12 4.06 -8.85
C PRO A 197 -1.85 5.55 -9.06
N GLY A 198 -2.74 6.27 -9.75
CA GLY A 198 -2.63 7.73 -9.91
C GLY A 198 -2.68 8.47 -8.57
N ALA A 199 -3.63 8.11 -7.71
CA ALA A 199 -3.73 8.67 -6.36
C ALA A 199 -2.51 8.31 -5.50
N LEU A 200 -1.99 7.09 -5.62
CA LEU A 200 -0.79 6.63 -4.90
C LEU A 200 0.45 7.41 -5.32
N VAL A 201 0.69 7.61 -6.62
CA VAL A 201 1.82 8.40 -7.13
C VAL A 201 1.74 9.84 -6.63
N LEU A 202 0.55 10.46 -6.68
CA LEU A 202 0.33 11.80 -6.14
C LEU A 202 0.62 11.85 -4.62
N LEU A 203 0.15 10.86 -3.87
CA LEU A 203 0.36 10.79 -2.43
C LEU A 203 1.83 10.56 -2.07
N ILE A 204 2.56 9.71 -2.82
CA ILE A 204 4.01 9.53 -2.68
C ILE A 204 4.72 10.86 -2.95
N GLY A 205 4.38 11.55 -4.04
CA GLY A 205 4.96 12.85 -4.38
C GLY A 205 4.75 13.87 -3.27
N LEU A 206 3.53 13.95 -2.72
CA LEU A 206 3.19 14.84 -1.61
C LEU A 206 3.95 14.47 -0.32
N HIS A 207 4.03 13.18 0.01
CA HIS A 207 4.79 12.72 1.18
C HIS A 207 6.28 13.05 1.07
N MET A 208 6.88 12.81 -0.10
CA MET A 208 8.29 13.13 -0.39
C MET A 208 8.54 14.65 -0.38
N TYR A 209 7.60 15.45 -0.90
CA TYR A 209 7.66 16.90 -0.83
C TYR A 209 7.68 17.41 0.62
N PHE A 210 6.77 16.90 1.47
CA PHE A 210 6.77 17.25 2.88
C PHE A 210 8.03 16.76 3.59
N LEU A 211 8.53 15.60 3.26
CA LEU A 211 9.78 15.09 3.81
C LEU A 211 10.98 15.98 3.44
N GLY A 212 11.03 16.46 2.19
CA GLY A 212 12.06 17.39 1.71
C GLY A 212 11.98 18.76 2.39
N THR A 213 10.77 19.30 2.60
CA THR A 213 10.56 20.65 3.15
C THR A 213 10.60 20.68 4.69
N ARG A 214 10.15 19.62 5.38
CA ARG A 214 10.09 19.54 6.85
C ARG A 214 11.26 18.78 7.48
N GLY A 215 12.07 18.15 6.65
CA GLY A 215 13.25 17.40 7.06
C GLY A 215 12.95 16.01 7.62
N LEU A 216 13.99 15.21 7.68
CA LEU A 216 13.96 13.87 8.25
C LEU A 216 13.92 13.95 9.79
N SER A 217 13.31 12.95 10.42
CA SER A 217 13.33 12.80 11.88
C SER A 217 14.75 12.47 12.34
N GLY A 218 15.40 13.40 13.05
CA GLY A 218 16.71 13.19 13.67
C GLY A 218 16.67 12.15 14.81
N PRO A 219 17.84 11.79 15.38
CA PRO A 219 17.94 10.91 16.54
C PRO A 219 17.20 11.48 17.76
N LEU A 220 16.89 10.64 18.75
CA LEU A 220 16.21 11.03 19.99
C LEU A 220 17.14 11.78 20.97
N SER A 221 18.44 11.53 20.88
CA SER A 221 19.48 12.14 21.72
C SER A 221 20.56 12.76 20.85
N GLY A 222 21.02 13.95 21.25
CA GLY A 222 22.13 14.66 20.63
C GLY A 222 21.71 15.74 19.65
N ASN A 223 22.62 16.67 19.40
CA ASN A 223 22.49 17.66 18.34
C ASN A 223 22.33 16.91 17.02
N ALA A 224 21.25 17.17 16.32
CA ALA A 224 21.00 16.63 14.98
C ALA A 224 21.95 17.31 13.95
N ALA A 225 23.26 17.21 14.19
CA ALA A 225 24.21 17.38 13.12
C ALA A 225 23.90 16.25 12.13
N HIS A 226 23.32 16.61 11.00
CA HIS A 226 23.16 15.68 9.90
C HIS A 226 24.53 15.09 9.64
N GLY A 227 24.61 13.75 9.62
CA GLY A 227 25.83 13.05 9.25
C GLY A 227 26.38 13.55 7.90
N PRO A 228 27.56 13.10 7.46
CA PRO A 228 28.14 13.55 6.22
C PRO A 228 27.13 13.47 5.09
N LYS A 229 27.09 14.49 4.25
CA LYS A 229 26.24 14.52 3.08
C LYS A 229 26.91 13.72 1.96
N VAL A 230 26.15 12.94 1.24
CA VAL A 230 26.58 12.20 0.06
C VAL A 230 25.80 12.66 -1.17
N PRO A 231 26.36 12.55 -2.39
CA PRO A 231 25.62 12.83 -3.60
C PRO A 231 24.35 11.96 -3.67
N PHE A 232 23.24 12.59 -4.08
CA PHE A 232 22.01 11.82 -4.29
C PHE A 232 22.22 10.81 -5.45
N LEU A 233 22.83 11.27 -6.54
CA LEU A 233 23.34 10.45 -7.62
C LEU A 233 24.88 10.41 -7.51
N PRO A 234 25.54 9.23 -7.53
CA PRO A 234 24.94 7.89 -7.65
C PRO A 234 24.58 7.21 -6.30
N ASP A 235 25.03 7.72 -5.14
CA ASP A 235 25.08 6.94 -3.90
C ASP A 235 23.70 6.50 -3.39
N ILE A 236 22.74 7.42 -3.29
CA ILE A 236 21.39 7.10 -2.77
C ILE A 236 20.62 6.26 -3.78
N VAL A 237 20.72 6.60 -5.07
CA VAL A 237 20.01 5.86 -6.13
C VAL A 237 20.53 4.43 -6.24
N ASN A 238 21.85 4.21 -6.16
CA ASN A 238 22.41 2.85 -6.17
C ASN A 238 21.94 2.01 -4.99
N ARG A 239 21.80 2.62 -3.80
CA ARG A 239 21.25 1.93 -2.62
C ARG A 239 19.78 1.58 -2.80
N TRP A 240 18.99 2.48 -3.36
CA TRP A 240 17.58 2.19 -3.66
C TRP A 240 17.44 1.10 -4.72
N LEU A 241 18.27 1.14 -5.76
CA LEU A 241 18.32 0.09 -6.77
C LEU A 241 18.70 -1.27 -6.16
N ALA A 242 19.69 -1.30 -5.26
CA ALA A 242 20.05 -2.51 -4.54
C ALA A 242 18.88 -3.07 -3.71
N VAL A 243 18.15 -2.22 -2.97
CA VAL A 243 16.95 -2.64 -2.22
C VAL A 243 15.88 -3.17 -3.16
N PHE A 244 15.64 -2.53 -4.30
CA PHE A 244 14.69 -2.98 -5.32
C PHE A 244 15.07 -4.36 -5.88
N LEU A 245 16.32 -4.53 -6.31
CA LEU A 245 16.81 -5.79 -6.89
C LEU A 245 16.81 -6.94 -5.86
N LEU A 246 17.24 -6.68 -4.63
CA LEU A 246 17.17 -7.66 -3.55
C LEU A 246 15.75 -8.07 -3.22
N SER A 247 14.81 -7.11 -3.21
CA SER A 247 13.39 -7.40 -3.03
C SER A 247 12.81 -8.21 -4.19
N ALA A 248 13.17 -7.86 -5.42
CA ALA A 248 12.74 -8.59 -6.63
C ALA A 248 13.25 -10.03 -6.63
N ILE A 249 14.52 -10.23 -6.34
CA ILE A 249 15.14 -11.57 -6.26
C ILE A 249 14.51 -12.37 -5.12
N GLY A 250 14.41 -11.80 -3.92
CA GLY A 250 13.88 -12.49 -2.75
C GLY A 250 12.42 -12.91 -2.95
N LEU A 251 11.56 -12.00 -3.42
CA LEU A 251 10.17 -12.31 -3.70
C LEU A 251 10.02 -13.23 -4.92
N GLY A 252 10.87 -13.10 -5.94
CA GLY A 252 10.91 -14.00 -7.07
C GLY A 252 11.22 -15.45 -6.67
N LEU A 253 12.19 -15.65 -5.78
CA LEU A 253 12.52 -16.97 -5.23
C LEU A 253 11.37 -17.54 -4.38
N VAL A 254 10.71 -16.70 -3.57
CA VAL A 254 9.53 -17.12 -2.80
C VAL A 254 8.41 -17.52 -3.75
N ALA A 255 8.12 -16.71 -4.77
CA ALA A 255 7.07 -16.97 -5.74
C ALA A 255 7.32 -18.22 -6.58
N TRP A 256 8.58 -18.48 -6.93
CA TRP A 256 8.97 -19.70 -7.63
C TRP A 256 8.78 -20.96 -6.77
N GLN A 257 9.18 -20.90 -5.50
CA GLN A 257 9.03 -22.05 -4.59
C GLN A 257 7.58 -22.28 -4.14
N TRP A 258 6.82 -21.19 -3.97
CA TRP A 258 5.41 -21.20 -3.54
C TRP A 258 4.58 -20.30 -4.48
N PRO A 259 4.13 -20.82 -5.63
CA PRO A 259 3.30 -20.05 -6.54
C PRO A 259 2.02 -19.55 -5.85
N ALA A 260 1.55 -18.35 -6.20
CA ALA A 260 0.29 -17.84 -5.68
C ALA A 260 -0.87 -18.73 -6.17
N ALA A 261 -1.68 -19.21 -5.23
CA ALA A 261 -2.83 -20.05 -5.58
C ALA A 261 -3.84 -19.27 -6.44
N LEU A 262 -4.44 -19.94 -7.42
CA LEU A 262 -5.64 -19.53 -8.11
C LEU A 262 -6.74 -20.50 -7.68
N GLY A 263 -7.86 -19.99 -7.17
CA GLY A 263 -9.01 -20.80 -6.77
C GLY A 263 -9.81 -21.30 -7.97
N ASP A 264 -10.90 -22.02 -7.71
CA ASP A 264 -11.83 -22.41 -8.76
C ASP A 264 -12.52 -21.18 -9.38
N PRO A 265 -12.97 -21.23 -10.65
CA PRO A 265 -13.73 -20.14 -11.26
C PRO A 265 -14.94 -19.76 -10.42
N ALA A 266 -15.27 -18.47 -10.36
CA ALA A 266 -16.40 -17.99 -9.58
C ALA A 266 -17.72 -18.58 -10.07
N ASP A 267 -18.44 -19.24 -9.16
CA ASP A 267 -19.82 -19.68 -9.36
C ASP A 267 -20.76 -18.81 -8.49
N PRO A 268 -21.48 -17.86 -9.09
CA PRO A 268 -22.45 -17.04 -8.37
C PRO A 268 -23.64 -17.82 -7.79
N THR A 269 -23.85 -19.07 -8.20
CA THR A 269 -24.94 -19.93 -7.70
C THR A 269 -24.56 -20.74 -6.47
N ASP A 270 -23.26 -20.89 -6.18
CA ASP A 270 -22.74 -21.60 -5.02
C ASP A 270 -22.79 -20.71 -3.74
N SER A 271 -24.00 -20.45 -3.27
CA SER A 271 -24.22 -19.68 -2.05
C SER A 271 -23.72 -20.36 -0.77
N ALA A 272 -23.28 -21.60 -0.83
CA ALA A 272 -22.70 -22.35 0.29
C ALA A 272 -21.21 -22.04 0.49
N PHE A 273 -20.55 -21.45 -0.51
CA PHE A 273 -19.15 -21.07 -0.39
C PHE A 273 -18.94 -19.96 0.67
N ILE A 274 -18.14 -20.24 1.68
CA ILE A 274 -17.79 -19.27 2.75
C ILE A 274 -16.36 -18.81 2.53
N PRO A 275 -16.15 -17.55 2.07
CA PRO A 275 -14.81 -17.03 1.84
C PRO A 275 -14.09 -16.83 3.20
N ARG A 276 -12.90 -17.40 3.32
CA ARG A 276 -12.06 -17.18 4.48
C ARG A 276 -11.40 -15.78 4.42
N PRO A 277 -11.46 -15.02 5.53
CA PRO A 277 -10.86 -13.70 5.57
C PRO A 277 -9.33 -13.77 5.49
N GLU A 278 -8.73 -12.80 4.81
CA GLU A 278 -7.29 -12.61 4.78
C GLU A 278 -6.77 -12.22 6.19
N TRP A 279 -5.50 -12.56 6.47
CA TRP A 279 -4.87 -12.32 7.77
C TRP A 279 -4.98 -10.87 8.27
N TRP A 280 -4.92 -9.90 7.36
CA TRP A 280 -4.93 -8.46 7.68
C TRP A 280 -6.32 -7.92 8.04
N VAL A 281 -7.39 -8.62 7.69
CA VAL A 281 -8.79 -8.26 8.02
C VAL A 281 -9.39 -9.10 9.15
N LEU A 282 -8.67 -10.08 9.70
CA LEU A 282 -9.18 -10.94 10.78
C LEU A 282 -9.72 -10.14 11.97
N SER A 283 -8.96 -9.12 12.41
CA SER A 283 -9.41 -8.24 13.50
C SER A 283 -10.66 -7.45 13.14
N LEU A 284 -10.77 -6.95 11.91
CA LEU A 284 -11.95 -6.23 11.44
C LEU A 284 -13.17 -7.16 11.31
N ASN A 285 -12.98 -8.35 10.74
CA ASN A 285 -14.03 -9.36 10.65
C ASN A 285 -14.56 -9.76 12.03
N GLN A 286 -13.66 -9.99 12.98
CA GLN A 286 -14.06 -10.30 14.34
C GLN A 286 -14.77 -9.14 15.02
N LEU A 287 -14.35 -7.91 14.77
CA LEU A 287 -15.03 -6.73 15.28
C LEU A 287 -16.45 -6.60 14.70
N VAL A 288 -16.64 -6.85 13.41
CA VAL A 288 -17.97 -6.90 12.78
C VAL A 288 -18.83 -8.01 13.34
N ALA A 289 -18.26 -9.18 13.61
CA ALA A 289 -18.98 -10.33 14.20
C ALA A 289 -19.48 -10.06 15.65
N ILE A 290 -18.74 -9.24 16.41
CA ILE A 290 -19.15 -8.81 17.76
C ILE A 290 -20.36 -7.86 17.69
N PHE A 291 -20.34 -6.93 16.73
CA PHE A 291 -21.40 -5.92 16.55
C PHE A 291 -22.39 -6.37 15.47
N ARG A 292 -23.43 -7.13 15.85
CA ARG A 292 -24.42 -7.68 14.91
C ARG A 292 -25.63 -6.76 14.72
N GLY A 293 -26.38 -6.98 13.64
CA GLY A 293 -27.60 -6.26 13.31
C GLY A 293 -27.38 -4.76 13.16
N PRO A 294 -28.22 -3.90 13.78
CA PRO A 294 -28.11 -2.44 13.66
C PRO A 294 -26.78 -1.87 14.16
N PHE A 295 -26.08 -2.59 15.01
CA PHE A 295 -24.79 -2.17 15.56
C PHE A 295 -23.60 -2.53 14.69
N MET A 296 -23.78 -3.25 13.57
CA MET A 296 -22.70 -3.63 12.65
C MET A 296 -21.86 -2.43 12.21
N VAL A 297 -22.48 -1.26 12.03
CA VAL A 297 -21.79 -0.01 11.66
C VAL A 297 -20.73 0.41 12.68
N LEU A 298 -20.86 0.05 13.96
CA LEU A 298 -19.84 0.32 14.97
C LEU A 298 -18.56 -0.45 14.66
N GLY A 299 -18.68 -1.74 14.35
CA GLY A 299 -17.54 -2.61 14.04
C GLY A 299 -16.96 -2.36 12.65
N SER A 300 -17.81 -2.04 11.65
CA SER A 300 -17.39 -1.91 10.26
C SER A 300 -16.83 -0.52 9.90
N ALA A 301 -17.34 0.54 10.51
CA ALA A 301 -17.00 1.91 10.09
C ALA A 301 -16.59 2.82 11.27
N ILE A 302 -17.38 2.88 12.35
CA ILE A 302 -17.16 3.90 13.39
C ILE A 302 -15.89 3.66 14.18
N ILE A 303 -15.66 2.44 14.68
CA ILE A 303 -14.46 2.12 15.46
C ILE A 303 -13.22 2.16 14.58
N PRO A 304 -13.14 1.48 13.42
CA PRO A 304 -11.96 1.56 12.55
C PRO A 304 -11.69 2.97 12.04
N GLY A 305 -12.73 3.69 11.57
CA GLY A 305 -12.62 5.06 11.10
C GLY A 305 -12.19 6.03 12.22
N GLY A 306 -12.74 5.86 13.41
CA GLY A 306 -12.34 6.62 14.61
C GLY A 306 -10.88 6.41 15.00
N LEU A 307 -10.38 5.18 14.92
CA LEU A 307 -8.96 4.88 15.16
C LEU A 307 -8.06 5.55 14.13
N VAL A 308 -8.40 5.49 12.84
CA VAL A 308 -7.64 6.16 11.78
C VAL A 308 -7.68 7.68 11.95
N PHE A 309 -8.85 8.24 12.29
CA PHE A 309 -9.00 9.67 12.59
C PHE A 309 -8.12 10.10 13.77
N LEU A 310 -8.16 9.38 14.89
CA LEU A 310 -7.33 9.65 16.07
C LEU A 310 -5.83 9.55 15.75
N LEU A 311 -5.45 8.57 14.92
CA LEU A 311 -4.09 8.42 14.44
C LEU A 311 -3.65 9.64 13.61
N GLY A 312 -4.50 10.12 12.69
CA GLY A 312 -4.25 11.34 11.92
C GLY A 312 -4.21 12.60 12.79
N ALA A 313 -5.05 12.67 13.80
CA ALA A 313 -5.11 13.80 14.74
C ALA A 313 -3.99 13.81 15.78
N LEU A 314 -3.22 12.72 15.93
CA LEU A 314 -2.20 12.57 16.97
C LEU A 314 -1.21 13.74 17.06
N PRO A 315 -0.71 14.34 15.96
CA PRO A 315 0.19 15.51 16.04
C PRO A 315 -0.42 16.73 16.72
N PHE A 316 -1.75 16.83 16.69
CA PHE A 316 -2.50 17.95 17.28
C PHE A 316 -2.95 17.67 18.72
N LEU A 317 -3.05 16.40 19.09
CA LEU A 317 -3.37 15.94 20.43
C LEU A 317 -2.13 15.91 21.32
N ASP A 318 -1.03 15.35 20.83
CA ASP A 318 0.26 15.31 21.56
C ASP A 318 1.15 16.50 21.18
N ARG A 319 0.83 17.66 21.75
CA ARG A 319 1.50 18.95 21.44
C ARG A 319 2.83 19.16 22.17
N SER A 320 3.20 18.28 23.11
CA SER A 320 4.47 18.43 23.83
C SER A 320 5.66 18.36 22.86
N PRO A 321 6.74 19.11 23.05
CA PRO A 321 7.93 19.02 22.20
C PRO A 321 8.73 17.74 22.43
N GLU A 322 8.44 17.03 23.51
CA GLU A 322 9.18 15.84 23.91
C GLU A 322 8.92 14.66 22.96
N ARG A 323 10.02 14.03 22.52
CA ARG A 323 9.98 12.91 21.55
C ARG A 323 10.30 11.55 22.19
N ARG A 324 10.94 11.54 23.38
CA ARG A 324 11.35 10.29 24.04
C ARG A 324 10.13 9.48 24.44
N PRO A 325 10.09 8.16 24.11
CA PRO A 325 8.95 7.30 24.47
C PRO A 325 8.62 7.29 25.96
N SER A 326 9.65 7.28 26.82
CA SER A 326 9.50 7.30 28.29
C SER A 326 8.83 8.56 28.83
N LYS A 327 8.81 9.65 28.08
CA LYS A 327 8.16 10.92 28.44
C LYS A 327 6.76 11.07 27.80
N ARG A 328 6.33 10.10 26.98
CA ARG A 328 5.04 10.08 26.29
C ARG A 328 4.26 8.81 26.63
N LEU A 329 4.27 8.41 27.89
CA LEU A 329 3.69 7.15 28.36
C LEU A 329 2.22 6.98 27.94
N GLY A 330 1.41 8.05 28.00
CA GLY A 330 0.00 7.99 27.58
C GLY A 330 -0.16 7.54 26.11
N VAL A 331 0.63 8.10 25.19
CA VAL A 331 0.61 7.70 23.76
C VAL A 331 1.13 6.28 23.60
N MET A 332 2.19 5.90 24.31
CA MET A 332 2.76 4.54 24.24
C MET A 332 1.79 3.50 24.77
N LEU A 333 1.14 3.78 25.90
CA LEU A 333 0.11 2.89 26.48
C LEU A 333 -1.11 2.77 25.56
N ALA A 334 -1.62 3.88 25.00
CA ALA A 334 -2.72 3.86 24.05
C ALA A 334 -2.38 3.02 22.81
N ALA A 335 -1.19 3.20 22.25
CA ALA A 335 -0.71 2.39 21.12
C ALA A 335 -0.59 0.89 21.49
N ALA A 336 -0.05 0.58 22.66
CA ALA A 336 0.07 -0.79 23.14
C ALA A 336 -1.31 -1.46 23.33
N VAL A 337 -2.29 -0.73 23.88
CA VAL A 337 -3.67 -1.23 24.05
C VAL A 337 -4.32 -1.50 22.69
N VAL A 338 -4.18 -0.59 21.71
CA VAL A 338 -4.72 -0.79 20.35
C VAL A 338 -4.08 -2.00 19.70
N LEU A 339 -2.75 -2.13 19.75
CA LEU A 339 -2.03 -3.28 19.17
C LEU A 339 -2.44 -4.59 19.84
N ALA A 340 -2.58 -4.61 21.16
CA ALA A 340 -3.05 -5.79 21.90
C ALA A 340 -4.49 -6.15 21.50
N ALA A 341 -5.38 -5.17 21.39
CA ALA A 341 -6.76 -5.40 20.96
C ALA A 341 -6.81 -5.96 19.52
N LEU A 342 -6.04 -5.40 18.59
CA LEU A 342 -5.93 -5.93 17.22
C LEU A 342 -5.40 -7.37 17.21
N ALA A 343 -4.38 -7.68 18.01
CA ALA A 343 -3.84 -9.03 18.12
C ALA A 343 -4.87 -10.01 18.68
N VAL A 344 -5.56 -9.65 19.76
CA VAL A 344 -6.61 -10.50 20.36
C VAL A 344 -7.75 -10.75 19.38
N LEU A 345 -8.26 -9.69 18.71
CA LEU A 345 -9.31 -9.83 17.71
C LEU A 345 -8.85 -10.68 16.51
N SER A 346 -7.59 -10.53 16.08
CA SER A 346 -7.04 -11.36 14.99
C SER A 346 -6.95 -12.84 15.39
N VAL A 347 -6.52 -13.14 16.61
CA VAL A 347 -6.47 -14.52 17.12
C VAL A 347 -7.89 -15.09 17.25
N MET A 348 -8.85 -14.32 17.76
CA MET A 348 -10.26 -14.74 17.83
C MET A 348 -10.80 -15.05 16.43
N GLY A 349 -10.62 -14.15 15.47
CA GLY A 349 -11.05 -14.36 14.08
C GLY A 349 -10.34 -15.55 13.42
N TYR A 350 -9.06 -15.77 13.70
CA TYR A 350 -8.36 -16.96 13.22
C TYR A 350 -8.97 -18.25 13.79
N VAL A 351 -9.22 -18.30 15.08
CA VAL A 351 -9.82 -19.48 15.73
C VAL A 351 -11.22 -19.77 15.17
N GLU A 352 -12.05 -18.73 14.98
CA GLU A 352 -13.40 -18.88 14.43
C GLU A 352 -13.39 -19.41 12.98
N HIS A 353 -12.54 -18.88 12.11
CA HIS A 353 -12.56 -19.22 10.69
C HIS A 353 -11.69 -20.42 10.28
N PHE A 354 -10.65 -20.74 11.03
CA PHE A 354 -9.66 -21.76 10.63
C PHE A 354 -9.56 -22.95 11.58
N VAL A 355 -9.95 -22.78 12.86
CA VAL A 355 -9.86 -23.87 13.87
C VAL A 355 -11.24 -24.45 14.17
N ARG A 356 -12.29 -23.62 14.17
CA ARG A 356 -13.68 -24.03 14.44
C ARG A 356 -14.62 -23.58 13.31
N PRO A 357 -14.51 -24.13 12.11
CA PRO A 357 -15.28 -23.66 10.97
C PRO A 357 -16.76 -24.10 10.96
N GLU A 358 -17.29 -24.62 12.06
CA GLU A 358 -18.63 -25.25 12.14
C GLU A 358 -19.78 -24.26 12.43
N HIS A 359 -19.61 -22.95 12.19
CA HIS A 359 -20.67 -21.96 12.48
C HIS A 359 -21.04 -21.13 11.27
#